data_2ed99e9c170eed518b28425d402b4ab3
#
_entry.id   2ed99e9c170eed518b28425d402b4ab3
#
_cell.length_a   1.000
_cell.length_b   1.000
_cell.length_c   1.000
_cell.angle_alpha   90.00
_cell.angle_beta   90.00
_cell.angle_gamma   90.00
#
_symmetry.space_group_name_H-M   'P 1'
#
loop_
_entity.id
_entity.type
_entity.pdbx_description
1 polymer ?
#
loop_
_entity_poly.entity_id
_entity_poly.type
_entity_poly.pdbx_seq_one_letter_code
_entity_poly.pdbx_strand_id
1 'polypeptide(L)'
;MYAAKMDYGFPVRTPPPPDYPAVPVADAYAPEPFAPEFSARRQAFMEHVLRNPAPANLKAPFHEMARLAAGGMPHHGIFYAALDYIDERKDCADFVLHAVLRLLLQFADRLDAALLDRARQTVLGFKFWPDEAGLDSMCTWTENHQILFASAAFLAGQMYPDEVFPNSGHTGRDKMAIHRPRIQRWLDLRFRTGFSEWLSNVYYDEDLTALVNLIDFCQDGEICQRAAVVVDLLLLDVALNSFKGVFGCSHGRSYEAQKKWAATEDMADTQKLLFGRGQFSLQDSMSAVCLALSERYRMPRVLYEIANDLDRAEMVNRQRLGIRLDEAERWGLGFEDLEDGMVYLSLEAYAHPRTINLFARMLDAFDWWENEFFVPFGARRGLLSGARRLGLLPLVARLFERDITRNTREEVHTYTYRTPDYMLSSAQD
;
A
#
# COMPACT_ATOMS: atom_id res chain seq x y z
N MET A 1 -11.10 -5.89 19.16
CA MET A 1 -10.25 -5.30 20.17
C MET A 1 -8.86 -5.94 20.07
N TYR A 2 -8.13 -5.63 18.98
CA TYR A 2 -6.75 -6.04 18.74
C TYR A 2 -5.98 -4.83 18.21
N ALA A 3 -5.77 -3.88 19.08
CA ALA A 3 -4.62 -3.02 19.00
C ALA A 3 -3.76 -3.40 20.22
N ALA A 4 -3.05 -4.52 20.19
CA ALA A 4 -1.74 -4.47 20.76
C ALA A 4 -1.14 -3.22 20.13
N LYS A 5 -0.71 -2.25 20.93
CA LYS A 5 -0.02 -1.07 20.42
C LYS A 5 1.22 -1.59 19.70
N MET A 6 1.11 -1.82 18.38
CA MET A 6 2.29 -2.02 17.56
C MET A 6 3.10 -0.75 17.72
N ASP A 7 4.32 -0.90 18.19
CA ASP A 7 5.23 0.21 18.32
C ASP A 7 5.77 0.53 16.93
N TYR A 8 5.05 1.40 16.21
CA TYR A 8 5.52 1.99 14.95
C TYR A 8 6.59 3.07 15.20
N GLY A 9 7.24 3.04 16.37
CA GLY A 9 8.32 3.94 16.71
C GLY A 9 9.40 3.91 15.64
N PHE A 10 9.78 5.10 15.16
CA PHE A 10 10.84 5.30 14.18
C PHE A 10 11.98 6.11 14.85
N PRO A 11 12.77 5.48 15.73
CA PRO A 11 13.73 6.18 16.58
C PRO A 11 14.96 6.61 15.77
N VAL A 12 15.02 7.88 15.40
CA VAL A 12 16.20 8.49 14.79
C VAL A 12 17.18 8.88 15.89
N ARG A 13 18.41 8.34 15.84
CA ARG A 13 19.41 8.48 16.91
C ARG A 13 20.44 9.58 16.65
N THR A 14 20.50 10.10 15.44
CA THR A 14 21.45 11.14 15.06
C THR A 14 20.78 12.50 14.96
N PRO A 15 21.47 13.61 15.26
CA PRO A 15 20.89 14.93 15.09
C PRO A 15 20.67 15.23 13.60
N PRO A 16 19.67 16.07 13.28
CA PRO A 16 19.47 16.54 11.90
C PRO A 16 20.62 17.44 11.46
N PRO A 17 20.78 17.68 10.13
CA PRO A 17 21.71 18.67 9.61
C PRO A 17 21.43 20.07 10.17
N PRO A 18 22.44 20.99 10.22
CA PRO A 18 22.30 22.31 10.84
C PRO A 18 21.15 23.15 10.28
N ASP A 19 20.91 23.05 8.96
CA ASP A 19 19.87 23.82 8.25
C ASP A 19 18.55 23.05 8.09
N TYR A 20 18.37 22.00 8.88
CA TYR A 20 17.16 21.18 8.81
C TYR A 20 15.97 21.93 9.44
N PRO A 21 14.80 21.93 8.80
CA PRO A 21 13.61 22.57 9.37
C PRO A 21 13.24 21.98 10.74
N ALA A 22 13.12 22.82 11.74
CA ALA A 22 12.78 22.37 13.11
C ALA A 22 11.28 22.45 13.41
N VAL A 23 10.56 23.35 12.73
CA VAL A 23 9.14 23.64 12.99
C VAL A 23 8.34 23.40 11.72
N PRO A 24 7.27 22.59 11.79
CA PRO A 24 6.39 22.36 10.65
C PRO A 24 5.67 23.66 10.24
N VAL A 25 5.57 23.87 8.93
CA VAL A 25 4.82 24.99 8.34
C VAL A 25 3.61 24.41 7.62
N ALA A 26 2.42 24.71 8.13
CA ALA A 26 1.17 24.27 7.53
C ALA A 26 1.01 24.83 6.12
N ASP A 27 0.51 24.00 5.22
CA ASP A 27 0.13 24.43 3.88
C ASP A 27 -1.27 25.06 3.89
N ALA A 28 -1.51 25.99 2.97
CA ALA A 28 -2.83 26.58 2.80
C ALA A 28 -3.74 25.64 2.00
N TYR A 29 -4.96 25.47 2.48
CA TYR A 29 -5.98 24.74 1.74
C TYR A 29 -6.38 25.48 0.46
N ALA A 30 -6.30 24.78 -0.67
CA ALA A 30 -6.70 25.29 -2.00
C ALA A 30 -8.07 24.69 -2.39
N PRO A 31 -9.17 25.43 -2.26
CA PRO A 31 -10.50 24.98 -2.70
C PRO A 31 -10.62 24.93 -4.23
N GLU A 32 -9.82 25.74 -4.94
CA GLU A 32 -9.69 25.77 -6.39
C GLU A 32 -8.31 25.29 -6.84
N PRO A 33 -8.16 24.77 -8.07
CA PRO A 33 -6.87 24.35 -8.58
C PRO A 33 -5.89 25.52 -8.60
N PHE A 34 -4.85 25.47 -7.78
CA PHE A 34 -3.89 26.57 -7.64
C PHE A 34 -2.91 26.69 -8.82
N ALA A 35 -2.74 25.62 -9.60
CA ALA A 35 -1.91 25.61 -10.80
C ALA A 35 -2.42 24.55 -11.80
N PRO A 36 -2.64 24.92 -13.08
CA PRO A 36 -3.13 23.97 -14.09
C PRO A 36 -2.07 22.93 -14.49
N GLU A 37 -0.79 23.32 -14.44
CA GLU A 37 0.31 22.48 -14.90
C GLU A 37 0.88 21.62 -13.77
N PHE A 38 1.09 20.33 -14.05
CA PHE A 38 1.69 19.39 -13.08
C PHE A 38 3.08 19.85 -12.59
N SER A 39 3.90 20.42 -13.48
CA SER A 39 5.24 20.90 -13.12
C SER A 39 5.22 21.97 -12.02
N ALA A 40 4.27 22.91 -12.09
CA ALA A 40 4.10 23.92 -11.06
C ALA A 40 3.62 23.34 -9.73
N ARG A 41 2.69 22.38 -9.76
CA ARG A 41 2.22 21.67 -8.56
C ARG A 41 3.34 20.83 -7.94
N ARG A 42 4.13 20.13 -8.78
CA ARG A 42 5.31 19.40 -8.34
C ARG A 42 6.33 20.31 -7.67
N GLN A 43 6.61 21.48 -8.26
CA GLN A 43 7.52 22.45 -7.64
C GLN A 43 7.01 22.88 -6.26
N ALA A 44 5.73 23.23 -6.13
CA ALA A 44 5.13 23.63 -4.86
C ALA A 44 5.20 22.50 -3.80
N PHE A 45 5.00 21.24 -4.21
CA PHE A 45 5.17 20.09 -3.33
C PHE A 45 6.62 19.95 -2.85
N MET A 46 7.61 20.04 -3.75
CA MET A 46 9.02 19.96 -3.39
C MET A 46 9.46 21.12 -2.48
N GLU A 47 8.94 22.34 -2.69
CA GLU A 47 9.15 23.47 -1.80
C GLU A 47 8.53 23.24 -0.42
N HIS A 48 7.34 22.60 -0.35
CA HIS A 48 6.71 22.22 0.90
C HIS A 48 7.58 21.22 1.67
N VAL A 49 8.10 20.19 1.00
CA VAL A 49 9.03 19.21 1.58
C VAL A 49 10.29 19.88 2.13
N LEU A 50 10.88 20.83 1.40
CA LEU A 50 12.10 21.53 1.85
C LEU A 50 11.86 22.38 3.11
N ARG A 51 10.67 22.94 3.26
CA ARG A 51 10.31 23.81 4.40
C ARG A 51 9.86 23.07 5.65
N ASN A 52 9.63 21.75 5.54
CA ASN A 52 9.09 20.95 6.63
C ASN A 52 10.06 19.86 7.09
N PRO A 53 10.11 19.53 8.39
CA PRO A 53 10.80 18.33 8.85
C PRO A 53 10.07 17.08 8.32
N ALA A 54 10.78 15.96 8.25
CA ALA A 54 10.13 14.68 7.98
C ALA A 54 9.14 14.34 9.11
N PRO A 55 8.02 13.66 8.79
CA PRO A 55 7.12 13.15 9.82
C PRO A 55 7.84 12.13 10.72
N ALA A 56 7.39 12.04 11.98
CA ALA A 56 7.96 11.07 12.93
C ALA A 56 7.26 9.70 12.81
N ASN A 57 7.17 9.17 11.59
CA ASN A 57 6.51 7.90 11.28
C ASN A 57 7.25 7.13 10.17
N LEU A 58 6.70 5.99 9.75
CA LEU A 58 7.29 5.10 8.74
C LEU A 58 7.46 5.74 7.35
N LYS A 59 6.81 6.87 7.08
CA LYS A 59 6.86 7.57 5.79
C LYS A 59 8.01 8.61 5.72
N ALA A 60 8.72 8.81 6.85
CA ALA A 60 9.87 9.72 6.93
C ALA A 60 10.94 9.50 5.85
N PRO A 61 11.32 8.27 5.46
CA PRO A 61 12.33 8.07 4.41
C PRO A 61 11.89 8.59 3.04
N PHE A 62 10.60 8.55 2.72
CA PHE A 62 10.07 9.14 1.47
C PHE A 62 10.25 10.64 1.47
N HIS A 63 9.91 11.29 2.58
CA HIS A 63 10.08 12.74 2.72
C HIS A 63 11.56 13.15 2.58
N GLU A 64 12.49 12.42 3.21
CA GLU A 64 13.92 12.69 3.09
C GLU A 64 14.46 12.44 1.68
N MET A 65 13.94 11.44 0.98
CA MET A 65 14.26 11.20 -0.42
C MET A 65 13.76 12.35 -1.32
N ALA A 66 12.56 12.88 -1.08
CA ALA A 66 12.06 14.05 -1.79
C ALA A 66 12.90 15.30 -1.47
N ARG A 67 13.34 15.49 -0.22
CA ARG A 67 14.27 16.56 0.19
C ARG A 67 15.60 16.44 -0.57
N LEU A 68 16.16 15.24 -0.63
CA LEU A 68 17.38 14.97 -1.41
C LEU A 68 17.17 15.35 -2.88
N ALA A 69 16.06 14.93 -3.50
CA ALA A 69 15.73 15.23 -4.88
C ALA A 69 15.57 16.74 -5.15
N ALA A 70 15.02 17.47 -4.18
CA ALA A 70 14.86 18.92 -4.24
C ALA A 70 16.17 19.71 -4.00
N GLY A 71 17.29 19.03 -3.77
CA GLY A 71 18.60 19.67 -3.53
C GLY A 71 18.85 20.08 -2.08
N GLY A 72 17.98 19.67 -1.15
CA GLY A 72 18.18 19.86 0.28
C GLY A 72 19.11 18.80 0.89
N MET A 73 19.60 19.09 2.10
CA MET A 73 20.37 18.13 2.89
C MET A 73 19.43 17.16 3.61
N PRO A 74 19.46 15.86 3.29
CA PRO A 74 18.64 14.88 3.99
C PRO A 74 19.17 14.58 5.38
N HIS A 75 18.30 14.20 6.28
CA HIS A 75 18.68 13.66 7.58
C HIS A 75 19.03 12.17 7.43
N HIS A 76 20.29 11.86 7.16
CA HIS A 76 20.76 10.49 6.91
C HIS A 76 20.39 9.50 8.04
N GLY A 77 20.27 9.99 9.27
CA GLY A 77 19.83 9.17 10.40
C GLY A 77 18.44 8.56 10.22
N ILE A 78 17.58 9.18 9.41
CA ILE A 78 16.27 8.63 9.05
C ILE A 78 16.42 7.41 8.14
N PHE A 79 17.36 7.44 7.18
CA PHE A 79 17.63 6.27 6.34
C PHE A 79 18.18 5.10 7.15
N TYR A 80 19.11 5.35 8.09
CA TYR A 80 19.61 4.29 8.98
C TYR A 80 18.49 3.73 9.88
N ALA A 81 17.64 4.58 10.46
CA ALA A 81 16.49 4.13 11.24
C ALA A 81 15.51 3.30 10.40
N ALA A 82 15.34 3.65 9.12
CA ALA A 82 14.55 2.88 8.16
C ALA A 82 15.13 1.47 7.95
N LEU A 83 16.43 1.36 7.77
CA LEU A 83 17.10 0.08 7.59
C LEU A 83 17.00 -0.79 8.84
N ASP A 84 17.19 -0.20 10.04
CA ASP A 84 17.00 -0.91 11.30
C ASP A 84 15.57 -1.44 11.45
N TYR A 85 14.56 -0.62 11.10
CA TYR A 85 13.15 -1.02 11.14
C TYR A 85 12.83 -2.20 10.22
N ILE A 86 13.39 -2.18 8.99
CA ILE A 86 13.24 -3.27 8.02
C ILE A 86 13.89 -4.55 8.53
N ASP A 87 15.10 -4.45 9.10
CA ASP A 87 15.82 -5.62 9.62
C ASP A 87 15.11 -6.27 10.82
N GLU A 88 14.42 -5.48 11.63
CA GLU A 88 13.57 -5.97 12.72
C GLU A 88 12.29 -6.66 12.22
N ARG A 89 11.98 -6.59 10.91
CA ARG A 89 10.81 -7.21 10.27
C ARG A 89 9.51 -6.89 11.00
N LYS A 90 9.36 -5.64 11.41
CA LYS A 90 8.15 -5.12 12.03
C LYS A 90 7.03 -4.98 11.01
N ASP A 91 5.80 -4.88 11.49
CA ASP A 91 4.65 -4.59 10.63
C ASP A 91 4.87 -3.32 9.79
N CYS A 92 4.43 -3.32 8.54
CA CYS A 92 4.67 -2.24 7.58
C CYS A 92 6.15 -2.01 7.19
N ALA A 93 7.07 -2.96 7.46
CA ALA A 93 8.46 -2.87 7.00
C ALA A 93 8.59 -2.85 5.47
N ASP A 94 7.64 -3.42 4.76
CA ASP A 94 7.52 -3.36 3.30
C ASP A 94 7.26 -1.93 2.77
N PHE A 95 6.50 -1.10 3.49
CA PHE A 95 6.33 0.32 3.17
C PHE A 95 7.69 1.03 3.16
N VAL A 96 8.44 0.86 4.23
CA VAL A 96 9.77 1.45 4.41
C VAL A 96 10.76 0.91 3.38
N LEU A 97 10.67 -0.38 3.07
CA LEU A 97 11.51 -1.03 2.05
C LEU A 97 11.31 -0.41 0.66
N HIS A 98 10.10 -0.01 0.30
CA HIS A 98 9.84 0.67 -0.97
C HIS A 98 10.55 2.02 -1.08
N ALA A 99 10.69 2.77 0.02
CA ALA A 99 11.53 3.97 0.05
C ALA A 99 13.01 3.63 -0.19
N VAL A 100 13.52 2.59 0.48
CA VAL A 100 14.92 2.15 0.35
C VAL A 100 15.21 1.64 -1.08
N LEU A 101 14.32 0.86 -1.68
CA LEU A 101 14.47 0.40 -3.06
C LEU A 101 14.52 1.58 -4.04
N ARG A 102 13.60 2.55 -3.92
CA ARG A 102 13.64 3.75 -4.75
C ARG A 102 14.90 4.58 -4.52
N LEU A 103 15.32 4.72 -3.27
CA LEU A 103 16.57 5.42 -2.92
C LEU A 103 17.77 4.79 -3.63
N LEU A 104 17.89 3.47 -3.60
CA LEU A 104 18.97 2.73 -4.28
C LEU A 104 18.86 2.80 -5.80
N LEU A 105 17.67 2.73 -6.37
CA LEU A 105 17.45 2.70 -7.81
C LEU A 105 17.58 4.08 -8.47
N GLN A 106 17.27 5.16 -7.75
CA GLN A 106 17.19 6.50 -8.31
C GLN A 106 18.29 7.45 -7.81
N PHE A 107 18.89 7.19 -6.62
CA PHE A 107 19.78 8.12 -5.95
C PHE A 107 21.08 7.49 -5.43
N ALA A 108 21.45 6.28 -5.90
CA ALA A 108 22.64 5.57 -5.41
C ALA A 108 23.93 6.42 -5.53
N ASP A 109 24.07 7.20 -6.60
CA ASP A 109 25.19 8.08 -6.87
C ASP A 109 25.32 9.27 -5.89
N ARG A 110 24.28 9.52 -5.11
CA ARG A 110 24.20 10.61 -4.12
C ARG A 110 24.36 10.14 -2.68
N LEU A 111 24.56 8.84 -2.47
CA LEU A 111 24.71 8.21 -1.16
C LEU A 111 26.18 7.87 -0.89
N ASP A 112 26.58 7.90 0.37
CA ASP A 112 27.90 7.42 0.75
C ASP A 112 27.96 5.87 0.69
N ALA A 113 29.18 5.35 0.57
CA ALA A 113 29.42 3.92 0.42
C ALA A 113 28.94 3.09 1.63
N ALA A 114 28.95 3.65 2.84
CA ALA A 114 28.52 2.96 4.04
C ALA A 114 26.99 2.76 4.05
N LEU A 115 26.24 3.79 3.67
CA LEU A 115 24.78 3.71 3.56
C LEU A 115 24.37 2.77 2.41
N LEU A 116 25.07 2.81 1.27
CA LEU A 116 24.82 1.91 0.15
C LEU A 116 25.03 0.44 0.54
N ASP A 117 26.15 0.12 1.20
CA ASP A 117 26.42 -1.24 1.63
C ASP A 117 25.42 -1.71 2.69
N ARG A 118 25.08 -0.88 3.65
CA ARG A 118 24.09 -1.17 4.68
C ARG A 118 22.69 -1.43 4.06
N ALA A 119 22.27 -0.59 3.12
CA ALA A 119 20.99 -0.75 2.42
C ALA A 119 20.96 -2.03 1.57
N ARG A 120 22.06 -2.36 0.87
CA ARG A 120 22.20 -3.61 0.13
C ARG A 120 22.03 -4.83 1.06
N GLN A 121 22.69 -4.83 2.22
CA GLN A 121 22.58 -5.92 3.20
C GLN A 121 21.15 -6.10 3.69
N THR A 122 20.47 -5.01 4.04
CA THR A 122 19.06 -5.02 4.45
C THR A 122 18.16 -5.59 3.37
N VAL A 123 18.31 -5.14 2.10
CA VAL A 123 17.50 -5.65 0.98
C VAL A 123 17.73 -7.15 0.77
N LEU A 124 18.97 -7.62 0.77
CA LEU A 124 19.27 -9.06 0.60
C LEU A 124 18.75 -9.89 1.78
N GLY A 125 18.79 -9.36 3.01
CA GLY A 125 18.36 -10.03 4.23
C GLY A 125 16.85 -9.97 4.52
N PHE A 126 16.07 -9.24 3.72
CA PHE A 126 14.64 -9.10 3.96
C PHE A 126 13.84 -10.38 3.64
N LYS A 127 12.79 -10.63 4.42
CA LYS A 127 11.83 -11.71 4.19
C LYS A 127 10.69 -11.21 3.30
N PHE A 128 10.69 -11.62 2.03
CA PHE A 128 9.77 -11.08 1.01
C PHE A 128 8.43 -11.81 0.90
N TRP A 129 8.31 -13.00 1.47
CA TRP A 129 7.06 -13.75 1.38
C TRP A 129 6.87 -14.67 2.58
N PRO A 130 5.64 -15.05 2.93
CA PRO A 130 5.38 -15.88 4.12
C PRO A 130 6.09 -17.24 4.14
N ASP A 131 6.38 -17.83 2.98
CA ASP A 131 7.07 -19.13 2.86
C ASP A 131 8.60 -19.04 3.06
N GLU A 132 9.17 -17.84 3.17
CA GLU A 132 10.59 -17.66 3.45
C GLU A 132 10.88 -17.84 4.94
N ALA A 133 12.13 -18.26 5.25
CA ALA A 133 12.55 -18.53 6.62
C ALA A 133 12.67 -17.25 7.48
N GLY A 134 12.55 -17.43 8.77
CA GLY A 134 12.75 -16.41 9.80
C GLY A 134 11.45 -15.89 10.39
N LEU A 135 11.54 -15.48 11.65
CA LEU A 135 10.44 -14.86 12.37
C LEU A 135 10.22 -13.42 11.89
N ASP A 136 8.99 -12.99 11.92
CA ASP A 136 8.58 -11.63 11.60
C ASP A 136 7.26 -11.27 12.30
N SER A 137 6.94 -9.98 12.34
CA SER A 137 5.67 -9.43 12.79
C SER A 137 4.95 -8.69 11.66
N MET A 138 5.18 -9.09 10.41
CA MET A 138 4.66 -8.39 9.23
C MET A 138 3.30 -8.96 8.81
N CYS A 139 2.38 -8.06 8.48
CA CYS A 139 1.16 -8.39 7.76
C CYS A 139 1.48 -8.51 6.26
N THR A 140 1.40 -9.71 5.69
CA THR A 140 1.73 -9.95 4.28
C THR A 140 0.51 -10.25 3.41
N TRP A 141 -0.67 -10.45 4.01
CA TRP A 141 -1.84 -11.03 3.35
C TRP A 141 -2.91 -10.01 2.94
N THR A 142 -2.88 -8.76 3.39
CA THR A 142 -3.84 -7.76 2.90
C THR A 142 -3.48 -7.32 1.47
N GLU A 143 -4.42 -6.71 0.79
CA GLU A 143 -4.30 -6.37 -0.62
C GLU A 143 -3.08 -5.49 -0.93
N ASN A 144 -2.90 -4.42 -0.16
CA ASN A 144 -1.77 -3.51 -0.32
C ASN A 144 -0.43 -4.20 -0.02
N HIS A 145 -0.34 -4.97 1.07
CA HIS A 145 0.89 -5.68 1.41
C HIS A 145 1.30 -6.70 0.34
N GLN A 146 0.34 -7.41 -0.28
CA GLN A 146 0.68 -8.38 -1.33
C GLN A 146 1.41 -7.74 -2.51
N ILE A 147 0.96 -6.58 -2.99
CA ILE A 147 1.64 -5.90 -4.09
C ILE A 147 2.96 -5.27 -3.64
N LEU A 148 3.03 -4.71 -2.43
CA LEU A 148 4.26 -4.17 -1.88
C LEU A 148 5.33 -5.27 -1.74
N PHE A 149 5.04 -6.40 -1.11
CA PHE A 149 5.99 -7.51 -0.98
C PHE A 149 6.39 -8.11 -2.32
N ALA A 150 5.43 -8.38 -3.21
CA ALA A 150 5.72 -9.00 -4.49
C ALA A 150 6.54 -8.10 -5.41
N SER A 151 6.22 -6.81 -5.48
CA SER A 151 6.96 -5.84 -6.28
C SER A 151 8.34 -5.55 -5.70
N ALA A 152 8.47 -5.46 -4.37
CA ALA A 152 9.77 -5.32 -3.70
C ALA A 152 10.68 -6.52 -3.98
N ALA A 153 10.17 -7.75 -3.88
CA ALA A 153 10.92 -8.96 -4.22
C ALA A 153 11.38 -8.98 -5.67
N PHE A 154 10.51 -8.59 -6.59
CA PHE A 154 10.83 -8.52 -8.02
C PHE A 154 11.91 -7.47 -8.29
N LEU A 155 11.77 -6.25 -7.76
CA LEU A 155 12.74 -5.16 -7.95
C LEU A 155 14.08 -5.46 -7.28
N ALA A 156 14.08 -6.03 -6.07
CA ALA A 156 15.29 -6.48 -5.40
C ALA A 156 15.99 -7.59 -6.19
N GLY A 157 15.23 -8.55 -6.72
CA GLY A 157 15.76 -9.60 -7.58
C GLY A 157 16.36 -9.06 -8.89
N GLN A 158 15.76 -8.02 -9.47
CA GLN A 158 16.26 -7.34 -10.65
C GLN A 158 17.56 -6.56 -10.36
N MET A 159 17.68 -5.94 -9.18
CA MET A 159 18.89 -5.23 -8.74
C MET A 159 20.06 -6.17 -8.51
N TYR A 160 19.79 -7.36 -7.97
CA TYR A 160 20.80 -8.33 -7.53
C TYR A 160 20.53 -9.72 -8.14
N PRO A 161 20.57 -9.86 -9.49
CA PRO A 161 20.05 -11.05 -10.18
C PRO A 161 20.80 -12.33 -9.85
N ASP A 162 22.10 -12.24 -9.60
CA ASP A 162 22.97 -13.38 -9.34
C ASP A 162 23.28 -13.59 -7.84
N GLU A 163 22.82 -12.69 -6.96
CA GLU A 163 23.00 -12.82 -5.52
C GLU A 163 21.97 -13.81 -4.95
N VAL A 164 22.36 -14.52 -3.90
CA VAL A 164 21.49 -15.41 -3.16
C VAL A 164 20.85 -14.65 -1.99
N PHE A 165 19.56 -14.70 -1.89
CA PHE A 165 18.76 -14.12 -0.80
C PHE A 165 18.70 -15.15 0.36
N PRO A 166 19.31 -14.87 1.52
CA PRO A 166 19.56 -15.90 2.55
C PRO A 166 18.29 -16.55 3.11
N ASN A 167 17.19 -15.80 3.22
CA ASN A 167 15.95 -16.31 3.81
C ASN A 167 15.24 -17.36 2.95
N SER A 168 15.39 -17.29 1.64
CA SER A 168 14.75 -18.22 0.70
C SER A 168 15.75 -19.20 0.07
N GLY A 169 17.04 -18.87 0.04
CA GLY A 169 18.05 -19.59 -0.72
C GLY A 169 17.94 -19.39 -2.24
N HIS A 170 17.05 -18.51 -2.70
CA HIS A 170 16.85 -18.21 -4.10
C HIS A 170 17.78 -17.11 -4.59
N THR A 171 18.15 -17.18 -5.88
CA THR A 171 18.81 -16.09 -6.56
C THR A 171 17.82 -14.96 -6.88
N GLY A 172 18.35 -13.77 -7.23
CA GLY A 172 17.50 -12.67 -7.69
C GLY A 172 16.69 -13.04 -8.94
N ARG A 173 17.23 -13.86 -9.85
CA ARG A 173 16.50 -14.39 -11.01
C ARG A 173 15.33 -15.26 -10.59
N ASP A 174 15.52 -16.12 -9.60
CA ASP A 174 14.45 -16.95 -9.03
C ASP A 174 13.38 -16.08 -8.38
N LYS A 175 13.77 -15.04 -7.62
CA LYS A 175 12.84 -14.05 -7.04
C LYS A 175 11.96 -13.42 -8.13
N MET A 176 12.54 -12.94 -9.22
CA MET A 176 11.77 -12.39 -10.33
C MET A 176 10.81 -13.42 -10.93
N ALA A 177 11.28 -14.64 -11.16
CA ALA A 177 10.44 -15.70 -11.74
C ALA A 177 9.25 -16.08 -10.84
N ILE A 178 9.46 -16.14 -9.52
CA ILE A 178 8.42 -16.46 -8.53
C ILE A 178 7.41 -15.31 -8.39
N HIS A 179 7.88 -14.07 -8.32
CA HIS A 179 7.01 -12.93 -8.00
C HIS A 179 6.34 -12.30 -9.23
N ARG A 180 6.86 -12.52 -10.44
CA ARG A 180 6.23 -12.07 -11.68
C ARG A 180 4.75 -12.49 -11.80
N PRO A 181 4.39 -13.77 -11.67
CA PRO A 181 2.99 -14.20 -11.75
C PRO A 181 2.12 -13.65 -10.61
N ARG A 182 2.67 -13.44 -9.40
CA ARG A 182 1.97 -12.80 -8.27
C ARG A 182 1.57 -11.37 -8.60
N ILE A 183 2.51 -10.57 -9.13
CA ILE A 183 2.27 -9.19 -9.57
C ILE A 183 1.22 -9.18 -10.69
N GLN A 184 1.38 -10.01 -11.73
CA GLN A 184 0.45 -10.05 -12.86
C GLN A 184 -0.97 -10.41 -12.43
N ARG A 185 -1.10 -11.40 -11.53
CA ARG A 185 -2.40 -11.80 -10.96
C ARG A 185 -3.04 -10.67 -10.16
N TRP A 186 -2.27 -10.01 -9.29
CA TRP A 186 -2.75 -8.87 -8.51
C TRP A 186 -3.27 -7.77 -9.44
N LEU A 187 -2.50 -7.40 -10.46
CA LEU A 187 -2.87 -6.37 -11.45
C LEU A 187 -4.13 -6.77 -12.24
N ASP A 188 -4.23 -8.03 -12.69
CA ASP A 188 -5.42 -8.53 -13.42
C ASP A 188 -6.68 -8.47 -12.56
N LEU A 189 -6.60 -8.91 -11.31
CA LEU A 189 -7.73 -8.85 -10.39
C LEU A 189 -8.14 -7.40 -10.12
N ARG A 190 -7.20 -6.48 -9.82
CA ARG A 190 -7.55 -5.06 -9.59
C ARG A 190 -8.18 -4.41 -10.81
N PHE A 191 -7.66 -4.70 -11.99
CA PHE A 191 -8.25 -4.21 -13.24
C PHE A 191 -9.69 -4.70 -13.45
N ARG A 192 -9.98 -5.95 -13.13
CA ARG A 192 -11.26 -6.60 -13.43
C ARG A 192 -12.32 -6.46 -12.33
N THR A 193 -11.90 -6.39 -11.08
CA THR A 193 -12.81 -6.45 -9.92
C THR A 193 -12.72 -5.24 -8.99
N GLY A 194 -11.79 -4.32 -9.27
CA GLY A 194 -11.48 -3.23 -8.35
C GLY A 194 -10.75 -3.71 -7.09
N PHE A 195 -10.73 -2.89 -6.08
CA PHE A 195 -9.97 -3.10 -4.86
C PHE A 195 -10.86 -3.68 -3.75
N SER A 196 -10.32 -4.63 -2.96
CA SER A 196 -11.00 -5.12 -1.76
C SER A 196 -10.91 -4.10 -0.62
N GLU A 197 -9.86 -3.29 -0.58
CA GLU A 197 -9.73 -2.11 0.27
C GLU A 197 -10.31 -0.89 -0.47
N TRP A 198 -11.54 -1.05 -0.98
CA TRP A 198 -12.19 -0.13 -1.89
C TRP A 198 -12.25 1.31 -1.39
N LEU A 199 -11.93 2.25 -2.29
CA LEU A 199 -11.92 3.69 -2.06
C LEU A 199 -11.18 4.10 -0.77
N SER A 200 -10.10 3.41 -0.42
CA SER A 200 -9.36 3.69 0.81
C SER A 200 -8.58 5.00 0.71
N ASN A 201 -8.87 5.94 1.60
CA ASN A 201 -8.09 7.17 1.72
C ASN A 201 -6.80 7.00 2.53
N VAL A 202 -6.46 5.75 2.88
CA VAL A 202 -5.21 5.31 3.47
C VAL A 202 -4.45 4.44 2.47
N TYR A 203 -4.94 3.22 2.18
CA TYR A 203 -4.19 2.18 1.48
C TYR A 203 -4.01 2.40 -0.02
N TYR A 204 -4.73 3.33 -0.65
CA TYR A 204 -4.43 3.74 -2.02
C TYR A 204 -3.07 4.46 -2.14
N ASP A 205 -2.57 5.04 -1.04
CA ASP A 205 -1.23 5.63 -0.97
C ASP A 205 -0.14 4.54 -1.11
N GLU A 206 -0.32 3.42 -0.41
CA GLU A 206 0.57 2.27 -0.45
C GLU A 206 0.55 1.55 -1.81
N ASP A 207 -0.65 1.30 -2.34
CA ASP A 207 -0.81 0.67 -3.66
C ASP A 207 -0.13 1.51 -4.76
N LEU A 208 -0.39 2.82 -4.79
CA LEU A 208 0.25 3.74 -5.73
C LEU A 208 1.78 3.72 -5.60
N THR A 209 2.30 3.65 -4.38
CA THR A 209 3.75 3.62 -4.12
C THR A 209 4.39 2.39 -4.77
N ALA A 210 3.83 1.20 -4.56
CA ALA A 210 4.30 -0.04 -5.16
C ALA A 210 4.23 0.02 -6.69
N LEU A 211 3.09 0.47 -7.24
CA LEU A 211 2.83 0.52 -8.66
C LEU A 211 3.72 1.54 -9.38
N VAL A 212 3.92 2.73 -8.82
CA VAL A 212 4.80 3.75 -9.41
C VAL A 212 6.26 3.29 -9.38
N ASN A 213 6.70 2.58 -8.33
CA ASN A 213 8.03 1.98 -8.31
C ASN A 213 8.19 0.90 -9.40
N LEU A 214 7.17 0.07 -9.66
CA LEU A 214 7.19 -0.86 -10.78
C LEU A 214 7.27 -0.13 -12.13
N ILE A 215 6.47 0.91 -12.35
CA ILE A 215 6.47 1.68 -13.60
C ILE A 215 7.85 2.31 -13.86
N ASP A 216 8.47 2.89 -12.83
CA ASP A 216 9.73 3.60 -12.98
C ASP A 216 10.92 2.66 -13.16
N PHE A 217 10.94 1.49 -12.51
CA PHE A 217 12.15 0.70 -12.39
C PHE A 217 12.08 -0.70 -12.96
N CYS A 218 10.89 -1.29 -13.12
CA CYS A 218 10.74 -2.63 -13.66
C CYS A 218 11.20 -2.67 -15.13
N GLN A 219 11.95 -3.72 -15.49
CA GLN A 219 12.42 -3.96 -16.86
C GLN A 219 11.41 -4.79 -17.68
N ASP A 220 10.40 -5.39 -17.04
CA ASP A 220 9.31 -6.08 -17.71
C ASP A 220 8.25 -5.09 -18.20
N GLY A 221 8.25 -4.83 -19.51
CA GLY A 221 7.33 -3.86 -20.13
C GLY A 221 5.85 -4.20 -19.98
N GLU A 222 5.50 -5.48 -19.85
CA GLU A 222 4.11 -5.90 -19.60
C GLU A 222 3.66 -5.51 -18.18
N ILE A 223 4.50 -5.75 -17.18
CA ILE A 223 4.22 -5.31 -15.80
C ILE A 223 4.09 -3.79 -15.74
N CYS A 224 5.02 -3.04 -16.35
CA CYS A 224 4.99 -1.58 -16.35
C CYS A 224 3.68 -1.04 -16.95
N GLN A 225 3.26 -1.58 -18.11
CA GLN A 225 2.04 -1.13 -18.79
C GLN A 225 0.79 -1.46 -17.96
N ARG A 226 0.69 -2.67 -17.44
CA ARG A 226 -0.45 -3.08 -16.59
C ARG A 226 -0.52 -2.29 -15.29
N ALA A 227 0.62 -2.03 -14.66
CA ALA A 227 0.70 -1.19 -13.46
C ALA A 227 0.22 0.24 -13.76
N ALA A 228 0.62 0.84 -14.88
CA ALA A 228 0.17 2.17 -15.27
C ALA A 228 -1.37 2.22 -15.47
N VAL A 229 -1.97 1.19 -16.08
CA VAL A 229 -3.43 1.11 -16.23
C VAL A 229 -4.13 1.04 -14.86
N VAL A 230 -3.59 0.25 -13.93
CA VAL A 230 -4.19 0.14 -12.57
C VAL A 230 -4.01 1.44 -11.79
N VAL A 231 -2.88 2.15 -11.94
CA VAL A 231 -2.70 3.51 -11.39
C VAL A 231 -3.75 4.47 -11.94
N ASP A 232 -3.99 4.45 -13.27
CA ASP A 232 -5.03 5.31 -13.87
C ASP A 232 -6.42 5.03 -13.30
N LEU A 233 -6.77 3.74 -13.09
CA LEU A 233 -8.05 3.35 -12.48
C LEU A 233 -8.16 3.81 -11.02
N LEU A 234 -7.10 3.66 -10.24
CA LEU A 234 -7.04 4.10 -8.86
C LEU A 234 -7.21 5.62 -8.75
N LEU A 235 -6.51 6.37 -9.60
CA LEU A 235 -6.65 7.83 -9.66
C LEU A 235 -8.01 8.27 -10.21
N LEU A 236 -8.65 7.48 -11.08
CA LEU A 236 -10.03 7.70 -11.51
C LEU A 236 -11.00 7.55 -10.33
N ASP A 237 -10.82 6.52 -9.50
CA ASP A 237 -11.60 6.34 -8.27
C ASP A 237 -11.49 7.57 -7.36
N VAL A 238 -10.29 8.07 -7.15
CA VAL A 238 -10.07 9.28 -6.34
C VAL A 238 -10.74 10.49 -6.99
N ALA A 239 -10.60 10.70 -8.30
CA ALA A 239 -11.19 11.83 -9.02
C ALA A 239 -12.73 11.84 -8.97
N LEU A 240 -13.36 10.66 -9.10
CA LEU A 240 -14.81 10.53 -9.07
C LEU A 240 -15.42 10.61 -7.67
N ASN A 241 -14.66 10.28 -6.63
CA ASN A 241 -15.13 10.18 -5.26
C ASN A 241 -14.53 11.25 -4.33
N SER A 242 -13.92 12.30 -4.89
CA SER A 242 -13.44 13.47 -4.15
C SER A 242 -14.30 14.70 -4.39
N PHE A 243 -14.33 15.57 -3.40
CA PHE A 243 -15.00 16.87 -3.47
C PHE A 243 -14.11 17.98 -2.91
N LYS A 244 -13.78 18.95 -3.75
CA LYS A 244 -12.95 20.11 -3.40
C LYS A 244 -11.61 19.74 -2.74
N GLY A 245 -10.98 18.63 -3.16
CA GLY A 245 -9.68 18.18 -2.63
C GLY A 245 -9.76 17.32 -1.37
N VAL A 246 -10.93 16.76 -1.09
CA VAL A 246 -11.15 15.80 0.01
C VAL A 246 -11.69 14.50 -0.57
N PHE A 247 -11.03 13.39 -0.33
CA PHE A 247 -11.50 12.04 -0.70
C PHE A 247 -12.51 11.54 0.35
N GLY A 248 -13.62 12.26 0.46
CA GLY A 248 -14.61 12.15 1.55
C GLY A 248 -15.78 11.23 1.24
N CYS A 249 -15.58 10.15 0.48
CA CYS A 249 -16.61 9.15 0.20
C CYS A 249 -16.72 8.07 1.29
N SER A 250 -17.54 7.05 1.05
CA SER A 250 -17.52 5.82 1.87
C SER A 250 -16.26 5.03 1.57
N HIS A 251 -15.62 4.46 2.59
CA HIS A 251 -14.36 3.73 2.49
C HIS A 251 -14.50 2.30 3.05
N GLY A 252 -13.96 1.30 2.35
CA GLY A 252 -13.92 -0.08 2.81
C GLY A 252 -12.92 -0.28 3.97
N ARG A 253 -11.80 0.41 3.92
CA ARG A 253 -10.83 0.42 5.00
C ARG A 253 -10.30 1.83 5.23
N SER A 254 -10.48 2.33 6.44
CA SER A 254 -10.03 3.66 6.85
C SER A 254 -10.01 3.74 8.38
N TYR A 255 -9.23 4.63 8.94
CA TYR A 255 -9.13 4.84 10.38
C TYR A 255 -9.86 6.09 10.85
N GLU A 256 -9.97 6.25 12.18
CA GLU A 256 -10.74 7.34 12.79
C GLU A 256 -10.21 8.72 12.39
N ALA A 257 -8.90 8.91 12.38
CA ALA A 257 -8.29 10.18 12.03
C ALA A 257 -8.60 10.57 10.58
N GLN A 258 -8.39 9.66 9.64
CA GLN A 258 -8.62 9.87 8.21
C GLN A 258 -10.10 10.07 7.86
N LYS A 259 -11.02 9.52 8.68
CA LYS A 259 -12.47 9.75 8.51
C LYS A 259 -12.93 11.09 9.06
N LYS A 260 -12.22 11.65 10.03
CA LYS A 260 -12.64 12.90 10.71
C LYS A 260 -11.99 14.15 10.14
N TRP A 261 -10.77 14.02 9.59
CA TRP A 261 -9.94 15.17 9.25
C TRP A 261 -9.33 14.99 7.87
N ALA A 262 -9.79 15.77 6.90
CA ALA A 262 -9.27 15.75 5.53
C ALA A 262 -7.75 15.96 5.45
N ALA A 263 -7.17 16.76 6.36
CA ALA A 263 -5.74 17.02 6.42
C ALA A 263 -4.90 15.81 6.89
N THR A 264 -5.54 14.76 7.37
CA THR A 264 -4.89 13.52 7.83
C THR A 264 -5.15 12.34 6.90
N GLU A 265 -5.77 12.56 5.74
CA GLU A 265 -5.86 11.54 4.70
C GLU A 265 -4.47 11.30 4.11
N ASP A 266 -4.06 10.04 3.98
CA ASP A 266 -2.78 9.69 3.37
C ASP A 266 -2.76 10.06 1.88
N MET A 267 -3.93 10.18 1.25
CA MET A 267 -4.10 10.64 -0.13
C MET A 267 -4.09 12.18 -0.30
N ALA A 268 -4.01 12.98 0.77
CA ALA A 268 -4.12 14.44 0.68
C ALA A 268 -3.04 15.08 -0.22
N ASP A 269 -1.78 14.68 -0.02
CA ASP A 269 -0.65 15.19 -0.82
C ASP A 269 -0.78 14.81 -2.28
N THR A 270 -1.18 13.58 -2.55
CA THR A 270 -1.40 13.06 -3.91
C THR A 270 -2.54 13.80 -4.60
N GLN A 271 -3.63 14.10 -3.91
CA GLN A 271 -4.72 14.89 -4.47
C GLN A 271 -4.26 16.31 -4.83
N LYS A 272 -3.57 16.99 -3.91
CA LYS A 272 -3.09 18.36 -4.20
C LYS A 272 -2.04 18.36 -5.31
N LEU A 273 -1.12 17.41 -5.33
CA LEU A 273 -0.12 17.26 -6.37
C LEU A 273 -0.74 17.02 -7.75
N LEU A 274 -1.71 16.12 -7.85
CA LEU A 274 -2.27 15.69 -9.12
C LEU A 274 -3.44 16.55 -9.59
N PHE A 275 -4.31 16.98 -8.68
CA PHE A 275 -5.53 17.70 -9.02
C PHE A 275 -5.52 19.19 -8.65
N GLY A 276 -4.53 19.64 -7.87
CA GLY A 276 -4.33 21.05 -7.51
C GLY A 276 -5.22 21.55 -6.38
N ARG A 277 -6.09 20.70 -5.80
CA ARG A 277 -7.03 21.05 -4.71
C ARG A 277 -6.64 20.39 -3.41
N GLY A 278 -7.03 20.96 -2.28
CA GLY A 278 -6.72 20.45 -0.95
C GLY A 278 -5.50 21.12 -0.34
N GLN A 279 -4.80 20.42 0.52
CA GLN A 279 -3.58 20.89 1.18
C GLN A 279 -2.53 19.80 1.23
N PHE A 280 -1.26 20.17 1.27
CA PHE A 280 -0.21 19.22 1.57
C PHE A 280 -0.23 18.89 3.05
N SER A 281 -0.16 17.58 3.35
CA SER A 281 -0.11 17.04 4.69
C SER A 281 1.26 17.31 5.33
N LEU A 282 1.29 17.30 6.66
CA LEU A 282 2.54 17.25 7.42
C LEU A 282 2.84 15.83 7.92
N GLN A 283 1.98 14.86 7.59
CA GLN A 283 1.99 13.54 8.21
C GLN A 283 2.45 12.43 7.26
N ASP A 284 1.98 12.42 6.03
CA ASP A 284 2.09 11.27 5.16
C ASP A 284 2.30 11.66 3.70
N SER A 285 3.17 10.96 2.99
CA SER A 285 3.55 11.32 1.63
C SER A 285 4.34 10.22 0.92
N MET A 286 3.79 9.02 0.80
CA MET A 286 4.45 7.94 0.05
C MET A 286 4.23 8.09 -1.45
N SER A 287 2.98 8.00 -1.88
CA SER A 287 2.62 8.04 -3.30
C SER A 287 2.88 9.40 -3.93
N ALA A 288 2.63 10.50 -3.20
CA ALA A 288 2.93 11.84 -3.70
C ALA A 288 4.42 12.03 -3.99
N VAL A 289 5.30 11.52 -3.11
CA VAL A 289 6.74 11.52 -3.36
C VAL A 289 7.09 10.68 -4.58
N CYS A 290 6.59 9.44 -4.67
CA CYS A 290 6.85 8.58 -5.82
C CYS A 290 6.37 9.21 -7.13
N LEU A 291 5.17 9.79 -7.16
CA LEU A 291 4.60 10.48 -8.33
C LEU A 291 5.37 11.77 -8.70
N ALA A 292 5.80 12.54 -7.70
CA ALA A 292 6.61 13.74 -7.92
C ALA A 292 8.00 13.42 -8.48
N LEU A 293 8.56 12.26 -8.13
CA LEU A 293 9.87 11.78 -8.57
C LEU A 293 9.82 10.88 -9.80
N SER A 294 8.63 10.43 -10.21
CA SER A 294 8.47 9.54 -11.35
C SER A 294 8.92 10.21 -12.66
N GLU A 295 9.71 9.49 -13.44
CA GLU A 295 10.15 9.90 -14.78
C GLU A 295 9.31 9.26 -15.88
N ARG A 296 8.64 8.14 -15.59
CA ARG A 296 7.91 7.35 -16.61
C ARG A 296 6.39 7.52 -16.53
N TYR A 297 5.81 7.63 -15.33
CA TYR A 297 4.37 7.80 -15.20
C TYR A 297 3.95 9.26 -15.39
N ARG A 298 2.89 9.46 -16.17
CA ARG A 298 2.21 10.77 -16.31
C ARG A 298 0.71 10.51 -16.27
N MET A 299 0.06 11.09 -15.29
CA MET A 299 -1.41 11.01 -15.15
C MET A 299 -2.09 11.55 -16.41
N PRO A 300 -3.05 10.80 -17.01
CA PRO A 300 -3.86 11.29 -18.10
C PRO A 300 -4.61 12.60 -17.74
N ARG A 301 -4.56 13.59 -18.62
CA ARG A 301 -5.18 14.89 -18.39
C ARG A 301 -6.68 14.81 -18.08
N VAL A 302 -7.37 13.85 -18.67
CA VAL A 302 -8.80 13.63 -18.42
C VAL A 302 -9.11 13.36 -16.94
N LEU A 303 -8.20 12.74 -16.18
CA LEU A 303 -8.41 12.54 -14.73
C LEU A 303 -8.36 13.85 -13.95
N TYR A 304 -7.46 14.75 -14.34
CA TYR A 304 -7.43 16.12 -13.79
C TYR A 304 -8.73 16.86 -14.09
N GLU A 305 -9.24 16.73 -15.32
CA GLU A 305 -10.49 17.38 -15.75
C GLU A 305 -11.69 16.81 -14.97
N ILE A 306 -11.79 15.49 -14.78
CA ILE A 306 -12.85 14.84 -13.98
C ILE A 306 -12.82 15.31 -12.53
N ALA A 307 -11.63 15.35 -11.91
CA ALA A 307 -11.49 15.78 -10.51
C ALA A 307 -11.92 17.25 -10.30
N ASN A 308 -11.76 18.08 -11.34
CA ASN A 308 -12.04 19.50 -11.31
C ASN A 308 -13.37 19.92 -11.97
N ASP A 309 -14.15 18.99 -12.53
CA ASP A 309 -15.51 19.22 -13.06
C ASP A 309 -16.52 19.33 -11.90
N LEU A 310 -16.46 20.44 -11.16
CA LEU A 310 -17.35 20.71 -10.02
C LEU A 310 -18.53 21.62 -10.38
N ASP A 311 -18.56 22.19 -11.57
CA ASP A 311 -19.65 23.06 -12.02
C ASP A 311 -20.84 22.27 -12.59
N ARG A 312 -20.67 20.97 -12.79
CA ARG A 312 -21.73 20.08 -13.26
C ARG A 312 -22.88 20.05 -12.25
N ALA A 313 -24.10 20.30 -12.72
CA ALA A 313 -25.30 20.36 -11.87
C ALA A 313 -25.46 19.12 -11.00
N GLU A 314 -25.17 17.94 -11.56
CA GLU A 314 -25.09 16.68 -10.80
C GLU A 314 -24.14 15.68 -11.48
N MET A 315 -23.50 14.86 -10.68
CA MET A 315 -22.71 13.71 -11.10
C MET A 315 -23.09 12.51 -10.22
N VAL A 316 -23.33 11.39 -10.87
CA VAL A 316 -23.58 10.10 -10.20
C VAL A 316 -22.48 9.14 -10.59
N ASN A 317 -21.80 8.58 -9.60
CA ASN A 317 -20.88 7.46 -9.77
C ASN A 317 -21.43 6.22 -9.06
N ARG A 318 -21.44 5.10 -9.77
CA ARG A 318 -21.85 3.78 -9.24
C ARG A 318 -20.78 2.77 -9.57
N GLN A 319 -20.33 2.05 -8.56
CA GLN A 319 -19.30 1.03 -8.74
C GLN A 319 -19.72 -0.25 -8.02
N ARG A 320 -19.34 -1.38 -8.59
CA ARG A 320 -19.28 -2.68 -7.94
C ARG A 320 -17.83 -3.05 -7.80
N LEU A 321 -17.35 -3.26 -6.57
CA LEU A 321 -15.97 -3.55 -6.25
C LEU A 321 -15.89 -4.85 -5.42
N GLY A 322 -14.77 -5.58 -5.56
CA GLY A 322 -14.53 -6.80 -4.81
C GLY A 322 -14.90 -8.08 -5.57
N ILE A 323 -14.78 -9.22 -4.87
CA ILE A 323 -14.96 -10.56 -5.40
C ILE A 323 -15.86 -11.34 -4.44
N ARG A 324 -17.01 -11.80 -4.92
CA ARG A 324 -17.84 -12.73 -4.16
C ARG A 324 -17.22 -14.12 -4.18
N LEU A 325 -17.26 -14.81 -3.04
CA LEU A 325 -16.69 -16.15 -2.94
C LEU A 325 -17.46 -17.19 -3.76
N ASP A 326 -18.74 -16.97 -4.02
CA ASP A 326 -19.55 -17.84 -4.89
C ASP A 326 -19.24 -17.63 -6.39
N GLU A 327 -18.63 -16.51 -6.78
CA GLU A 327 -18.13 -16.21 -8.12
C GLU A 327 -16.61 -16.48 -8.30
N ALA A 328 -15.92 -16.98 -7.29
CA ALA A 328 -14.45 -17.10 -7.26
C ALA A 328 -13.89 -17.82 -8.50
N GLU A 329 -14.53 -18.91 -8.94
CA GLU A 329 -14.12 -19.68 -10.12
C GLU A 329 -14.17 -18.85 -11.42
N ARG A 330 -15.09 -17.91 -11.52
CA ARG A 330 -15.17 -16.96 -12.65
C ARG A 330 -13.90 -16.11 -12.78
N TRP A 331 -13.25 -15.84 -11.65
CA TRP A 331 -12.03 -15.05 -11.55
C TRP A 331 -10.76 -15.91 -11.55
N GLY A 332 -10.91 -17.22 -11.79
CA GLY A 332 -9.79 -18.18 -11.83
C GLY A 332 -9.25 -18.53 -10.42
N LEU A 333 -10.09 -18.38 -9.37
CA LEU A 333 -9.73 -18.69 -8.00
C LEU A 333 -10.30 -20.05 -7.58
N GLY A 334 -9.44 -20.92 -7.04
CA GLY A 334 -9.81 -22.19 -6.42
C GLY A 334 -9.78 -22.10 -4.88
N PHE A 335 -10.01 -23.24 -4.22
CA PHE A 335 -10.01 -23.33 -2.74
C PHE A 335 -8.94 -24.29 -2.20
N GLU A 336 -7.97 -24.64 -3.05
CA GLU A 336 -6.92 -25.60 -2.69
C GLU A 336 -5.51 -25.01 -2.75
N ASP A 337 -5.29 -23.96 -3.53
CA ASP A 337 -3.98 -23.33 -3.70
C ASP A 337 -3.75 -22.27 -2.60
N LEU A 338 -2.53 -22.23 -2.03
CA LEU A 338 -2.14 -21.23 -1.03
C LEU A 338 -2.08 -19.82 -1.64
N GLU A 339 -1.73 -19.69 -2.92
CA GLU A 339 -1.75 -18.40 -3.62
C GLU A 339 -3.19 -17.87 -3.80
N ASP A 340 -4.18 -18.75 -4.03
CA ASP A 340 -5.60 -18.39 -3.99
C ASP A 340 -6.02 -17.98 -2.58
N GLY A 341 -5.48 -18.68 -1.58
CA GLY A 341 -5.65 -18.36 -0.16
C GLY A 341 -5.24 -16.93 0.17
N MET A 342 -4.13 -16.43 -0.39
CA MET A 342 -3.70 -15.04 -0.21
C MET A 342 -4.76 -14.06 -0.72
N VAL A 343 -5.38 -14.33 -1.87
CA VAL A 343 -6.48 -13.48 -2.38
C VAL A 343 -7.66 -13.46 -1.42
N TYR A 344 -8.06 -14.63 -0.88
CA TYR A 344 -9.15 -14.69 0.11
C TYR A 344 -8.83 -13.98 1.42
N LEU A 345 -7.56 -13.99 1.83
CA LEU A 345 -7.13 -13.23 3.00
C LEU A 345 -7.23 -11.72 2.76
N SER A 346 -6.95 -11.24 1.54
CA SER A 346 -7.13 -9.82 1.20
C SER A 346 -8.60 -9.38 1.28
N LEU A 347 -9.53 -10.32 1.08
CA LEU A 347 -10.97 -10.10 1.28
C LEU A 347 -11.41 -10.27 2.77
N GLU A 348 -10.47 -10.50 3.69
CA GLU A 348 -10.74 -10.87 5.08
C GLU A 348 -11.65 -12.12 5.25
N ALA A 349 -11.64 -13.00 4.25
CA ALA A 349 -12.49 -14.19 4.19
C ALA A 349 -11.88 -15.43 4.86
N TYR A 350 -11.06 -15.26 5.90
CA TYR A 350 -10.35 -16.39 6.53
C TYR A 350 -11.25 -17.33 7.34
N ALA A 351 -12.38 -16.89 7.82
CA ALA A 351 -13.32 -17.72 8.59
C ALA A 351 -14.60 -18.05 7.82
N HIS A 352 -14.65 -17.78 6.52
CA HIS A 352 -15.80 -18.15 5.69
C HIS A 352 -15.88 -19.69 5.49
N PRO A 353 -17.08 -20.30 5.42
CA PRO A 353 -17.23 -21.75 5.27
C PRO A 353 -16.46 -22.37 4.08
N ARG A 354 -16.27 -21.63 2.98
CA ARG A 354 -15.53 -22.09 1.79
C ARG A 354 -14.01 -22.00 1.94
N THR A 355 -13.49 -21.07 2.73
CA THR A 355 -12.05 -20.75 2.81
C THR A 355 -11.38 -21.23 4.09
N ILE A 356 -12.13 -21.52 5.15
CA ILE A 356 -11.58 -21.84 6.48
C ILE A 356 -10.61 -23.02 6.49
N ASN A 357 -10.84 -24.04 5.64
CA ASN A 357 -9.93 -25.17 5.51
C ASN A 357 -8.62 -24.76 4.85
N LEU A 358 -8.69 -23.91 3.82
CA LEU A 358 -7.53 -23.34 3.13
C LEU A 358 -6.74 -22.44 4.08
N PHE A 359 -7.42 -21.56 4.81
CA PHE A 359 -6.78 -20.73 5.83
C PHE A 359 -6.07 -21.57 6.91
N ALA A 360 -6.69 -22.63 7.41
CA ALA A 360 -6.05 -23.52 8.37
C ALA A 360 -4.80 -24.24 7.80
N ARG A 361 -4.77 -24.49 6.48
CA ARG A 361 -3.57 -25.00 5.79
C ARG A 361 -2.49 -23.93 5.68
N MET A 362 -2.87 -22.67 5.43
CA MET A 362 -1.94 -21.53 5.39
C MET A 362 -1.28 -21.30 6.75
N LEU A 363 -2.03 -21.42 7.85
CA LEU A 363 -1.47 -21.35 9.21
C LEU A 363 -0.38 -22.41 9.44
N ASP A 364 -0.57 -23.63 8.89
CA ASP A 364 0.45 -24.69 8.96
C ASP A 364 1.63 -24.43 8.00
N ALA A 365 1.34 -24.00 6.76
CA ALA A 365 2.34 -23.87 5.71
C ALA A 365 3.29 -22.69 5.92
N PHE A 366 2.79 -21.60 6.50
CA PHE A 366 3.53 -20.37 6.74
C PHE A 366 3.96 -20.19 8.20
N ASP A 367 3.74 -21.17 9.05
CA ASP A 367 4.00 -21.16 10.50
C ASP A 367 3.37 -19.94 11.21
N TRP A 368 2.17 -19.57 10.79
CA TRP A 368 1.47 -18.40 11.32
C TRP A 368 0.76 -18.61 12.65
N TRP A 369 0.84 -19.83 13.22
CA TRP A 369 0.22 -20.11 14.53
C TRP A 369 0.76 -19.25 15.66
N GLU A 370 2.01 -18.79 15.55
CA GLU A 370 2.69 -17.93 16.52
C GLU A 370 2.78 -16.47 16.07
N ASN A 371 2.28 -16.17 14.87
CA ASN A 371 2.22 -14.79 14.39
C ASN A 371 1.25 -13.98 15.26
N GLU A 372 1.64 -12.78 15.66
CA GLU A 372 0.89 -11.95 16.61
C GLU A 372 -0.51 -11.56 16.12
N PHE A 373 -0.73 -11.46 14.82
CA PHE A 373 -2.05 -11.22 14.24
C PHE A 373 -2.99 -12.42 14.38
N PHE A 374 -2.44 -13.64 14.48
CA PHE A 374 -3.20 -14.88 14.56
C PHE A 374 -3.17 -15.54 15.94
N VAL A 375 -2.71 -14.85 16.97
CA VAL A 375 -2.69 -15.35 18.38
C VAL A 375 -3.99 -16.00 18.82
N PRO A 376 -5.21 -15.49 18.49
CA PRO A 376 -6.45 -16.16 18.88
C PRO A 376 -6.63 -17.55 18.28
N PHE A 377 -6.09 -17.76 17.06
CA PHE A 377 -6.09 -19.07 16.40
C PHE A 377 -5.00 -19.97 16.99
N GLY A 378 -3.81 -19.42 17.23
CA GLY A 378 -2.70 -20.12 17.87
C GLY A 378 -3.06 -20.73 19.22
N ALA A 379 -3.72 -19.95 20.08
CA ALA A 379 -4.21 -20.41 21.39
C ALA A 379 -5.19 -21.62 21.28
N ARG A 380 -5.78 -21.86 20.11
CA ARG A 380 -6.74 -22.92 19.84
C ARG A 380 -6.26 -23.92 18.79
N ARG A 381 -4.96 -23.93 18.48
CA ARG A 381 -4.35 -24.78 17.43
C ARG A 381 -4.81 -26.23 17.49
N GLY A 382 -4.76 -26.86 18.71
CA GLY A 382 -5.17 -28.25 18.89
C GLY A 382 -6.64 -28.51 18.55
N LEU A 383 -7.54 -27.60 18.95
CA LEU A 383 -8.97 -27.69 18.68
C LEU A 383 -9.25 -27.52 17.18
N LEU A 384 -8.67 -26.50 16.56
CA LEU A 384 -8.84 -26.21 15.14
C LEU A 384 -8.28 -27.33 14.25
N SER A 385 -7.10 -27.86 14.58
CA SER A 385 -6.50 -28.98 13.85
C SER A 385 -7.33 -30.27 14.02
N GLY A 386 -7.90 -30.53 15.20
CA GLY A 386 -8.83 -31.62 15.44
C GLY A 386 -10.12 -31.48 14.63
N ALA A 387 -10.74 -30.32 14.67
CA ALA A 387 -11.96 -30.03 13.91
C ALA A 387 -11.71 -30.13 12.39
N ARG A 388 -10.54 -29.68 11.89
CA ARG A 388 -10.16 -29.85 10.49
C ARG A 388 -10.06 -31.32 10.09
N ARG A 389 -9.36 -32.15 10.88
CA ARG A 389 -9.22 -33.58 10.62
C ARG A 389 -10.56 -34.32 10.56
N LEU A 390 -11.54 -33.86 11.32
CA LEU A 390 -12.90 -34.40 11.34
C LEU A 390 -13.82 -33.75 10.27
N GLY A 391 -13.32 -32.82 9.46
CA GLY A 391 -14.12 -32.09 8.45
C GLY A 391 -15.18 -31.16 9.04
N LEU A 392 -15.04 -30.77 10.30
CA LEU A 392 -16.04 -29.97 11.03
C LEU A 392 -15.87 -28.46 10.88
N LEU A 393 -14.70 -27.96 10.43
CA LEU A 393 -14.45 -26.52 10.34
C LEU A 393 -15.48 -25.77 9.48
N PRO A 394 -15.85 -26.24 8.26
CA PRO A 394 -16.86 -25.56 7.46
C PRO A 394 -18.24 -25.53 8.12
N LEU A 395 -18.59 -26.58 8.88
CA LEU A 395 -19.85 -26.64 9.61
C LEU A 395 -19.86 -25.61 10.76
N VAL A 396 -18.77 -25.52 11.52
CA VAL A 396 -18.63 -24.55 12.60
C VAL A 396 -18.67 -23.13 12.01
N ALA A 397 -17.92 -22.87 10.94
CA ALA A 397 -17.95 -21.58 10.26
C ALA A 397 -19.37 -21.19 9.80
N ARG A 398 -20.14 -22.16 9.25
CA ARG A 398 -21.53 -21.95 8.82
C ARG A 398 -22.48 -21.63 9.98
N LEU A 399 -22.27 -22.23 11.15
CA LEU A 399 -23.09 -21.94 12.34
C LEU A 399 -22.87 -20.51 12.85
N PHE A 400 -21.68 -19.96 12.67
CA PHE A 400 -21.31 -18.59 13.06
C PHE A 400 -21.21 -17.62 11.88
N GLU A 401 -21.66 -18.01 10.70
CA GLU A 401 -21.53 -17.26 9.45
C GLU A 401 -22.02 -15.82 9.59
N ARG A 402 -23.15 -15.62 10.25
CA ARG A 402 -23.76 -14.31 10.48
C ARG A 402 -22.88 -13.34 11.28
N ASP A 403 -22.04 -13.88 12.19
CA ASP A 403 -21.14 -13.07 13.03
C ASP A 403 -19.74 -12.95 12.44
N ILE A 404 -19.31 -13.97 11.69
CA ILE A 404 -17.96 -14.07 11.13
C ILE A 404 -17.87 -13.38 9.77
N THR A 405 -18.87 -13.53 8.90
CA THR A 405 -18.85 -13.01 7.53
C THR A 405 -19.16 -11.52 7.42
N ARG A 406 -19.68 -10.91 8.47
CA ARG A 406 -19.93 -9.45 8.51
C ARG A 406 -18.67 -8.59 8.26
N ASN A 407 -17.50 -9.16 8.43
CA ASN A 407 -16.23 -8.49 8.21
C ASN A 407 -15.56 -8.87 6.89
N THR A 408 -16.14 -9.80 6.11
CA THR A 408 -15.63 -10.11 4.78
C THR A 408 -15.87 -8.95 3.83
N ARG A 409 -14.84 -8.62 3.06
CA ARG A 409 -14.90 -7.57 2.03
C ARG A 409 -15.08 -8.21 0.66
N GLU A 410 -16.11 -9.04 0.51
CA GLU A 410 -16.32 -9.78 -0.74
C GLU A 410 -16.73 -8.86 -1.87
N GLU A 411 -17.79 -8.10 -1.67
CA GLU A 411 -18.37 -7.20 -2.67
C GLU A 411 -18.95 -5.97 -1.99
N VAL A 412 -18.92 -4.87 -2.69
CA VAL A 412 -19.59 -3.65 -2.29
C VAL A 412 -20.18 -2.94 -3.51
N HIS A 413 -21.35 -2.37 -3.34
CA HIS A 413 -21.97 -1.44 -4.27
C HIS A 413 -21.85 -0.04 -3.72
N THR A 414 -21.04 0.80 -4.36
CA THR A 414 -20.89 2.19 -3.96
C THR A 414 -21.77 3.10 -4.82
N TYR A 415 -22.27 4.15 -4.21
CA TYR A 415 -23.03 5.21 -4.86
C TYR A 415 -22.52 6.56 -4.36
N THR A 416 -21.97 7.36 -5.25
CA THR A 416 -21.53 8.72 -4.95
C THR A 416 -22.34 9.70 -5.79
N TYR A 417 -22.98 10.66 -5.12
CA TYR A 417 -23.73 11.78 -5.72
C TYR A 417 -23.01 13.08 -5.40
N ARG A 418 -22.74 13.88 -6.43
CA ARG A 418 -22.03 15.15 -6.30
C ARG A 418 -22.74 16.28 -7.05
N THR A 419 -22.84 17.41 -6.41
CA THR A 419 -23.29 18.70 -6.98
C THR A 419 -22.18 19.76 -6.79
N PRO A 420 -22.31 20.98 -7.28
CA PRO A 420 -21.38 22.07 -6.95
C PRO A 420 -21.30 22.40 -5.46
N ASP A 421 -22.33 22.08 -4.69
CA ASP A 421 -22.45 22.47 -3.28
C ASP A 421 -22.03 21.38 -2.30
N TYR A 422 -22.26 20.09 -2.65
CA TYR A 422 -21.99 18.96 -1.74
C TYR A 422 -21.74 17.65 -2.48
N MET A 423 -21.19 16.70 -1.76
CA MET A 423 -21.06 15.31 -2.16
C MET A 423 -21.61 14.39 -1.05
N LEU A 424 -22.35 13.38 -1.44
CA LEU A 424 -22.81 12.30 -0.56
C LEU A 424 -22.42 10.95 -1.15
N SER A 425 -22.02 10.03 -0.30
CA SER A 425 -21.63 8.68 -0.71
C SER A 425 -22.28 7.65 0.22
N SER A 426 -22.60 6.50 -0.33
CA SER A 426 -23.03 5.31 0.42
C SER A 426 -22.34 4.06 -0.13
N ALA A 427 -22.17 3.08 0.73
CA ALA A 427 -21.72 1.75 0.38
C ALA A 427 -22.77 0.74 0.87
N GLN A 428 -23.05 -0.25 0.05
CA GLN A 428 -24.08 -1.26 0.29
C GLN A 428 -23.48 -2.63 -0.05
N ASP A 429 -23.77 -3.59 0.83
CA ASP A 429 -23.44 -5.00 0.70
C ASP A 429 -24.65 -5.77 0.15
#